data_eab868b8b9d7c9bf62c3138eb68e07a0
#
_entry.id   eab868b8b9d7c9bf62c3138eb68e07a0
#
_cell.length_a   1.000
_cell.length_b   1.000
_cell.length_c   1.000
_cell.angle_alpha   90.00
_cell.angle_beta   90.00
_cell.angle_gamma   90.00
#
_symmetry.space_group_name_H-M   'P 1'
#
loop_
_entity.id
_entity.type
_entity.pdbx_description
1 polymer ?
#
loop_
_entity_poly.entity_id
_entity_poly.type
_entity_poly.pdbx_seq_one_letter_code
_entity_poly.pdbx_strand_id
1 'polypeptide(L)'
;RDMGMRSIMIEPDENGHWGIVTQRDVVTKVLGTNTSINETTVGQIANRKLFSIAADAPLPLIAEALRKYDVRRLVVEAKGTPVGIVSQTDLIQVVEEFDWGWGLHE
;
A
#
# COMPACT_ATOMS: atom_id res chain seq x y z
N ARG A 1 -20.73 1.48 1.08
CA ARG A 1 -19.57 1.51 0.44
C ARG A 1 -18.55 0.78 1.20
N ASP A 2 -17.72 0.38 0.57
CA ASP A 2 -16.81 -0.43 1.23
C ASP A 2 -16.08 0.40 2.26
N MET A 3 -15.55 -0.25 3.20
CA MET A 3 -14.86 0.42 4.27
C MET A 3 -13.42 0.65 3.94
N GLY A 4 -13.06 0.49 2.71
CA GLY A 4 -11.70 0.71 2.33
C GLY A 4 -10.76 -0.40 2.71
N MET A 5 -11.28 -1.53 3.08
CA MET A 5 -10.45 -2.67 3.45
C MET A 5 -9.95 -3.37 2.21
N ARG A 6 -9.14 -2.65 1.45
CA ARG A 6 -8.62 -3.19 0.20
C ARG A 6 -7.26 -3.83 0.33
N SER A 7 -6.66 -3.68 1.49
CA SER A 7 -5.37 -4.28 1.71
C SER A 7 -5.23 -4.61 3.18
N ILE A 8 -4.43 -5.63 3.46
CA ILE A 8 -4.18 -6.09 4.81
C ILE A 8 -2.68 -6.29 4.95
N MET A 9 -2.14 -5.79 6.06
CA MET A 9 -0.74 -6.01 6.37
C MET A 9 -0.60 -7.40 6.98
N ILE A 10 0.44 -8.09 6.55
CA ILE A 10 0.73 -9.44 7.02
C ILE A 10 2.02 -9.39 7.82
N GLU A 11 2.03 -10.03 8.97
CA GLU A 11 3.19 -10.03 9.85
C GLU A 11 4.43 -10.54 9.13
N PRO A 12 5.60 -10.23 9.66
CA PRO A 12 6.85 -10.56 8.99
C PRO A 12 7.02 -12.07 8.77
N ASP A 13 7.67 -12.42 7.67
CA ASP A 13 8.03 -13.79 7.41
C ASP A 13 9.31 -14.11 8.18
N GLU A 14 9.88 -15.28 7.91
CA GLU A 14 11.07 -15.73 8.63
C GLU A 14 12.27 -14.83 8.39
N ASN A 15 12.24 -14.05 7.31
CA ASN A 15 13.31 -13.11 7.01
C ASN A 15 13.04 -11.70 7.54
N GLY A 16 11.94 -11.52 8.24
CA GLY A 16 11.62 -10.24 8.82
C GLY A 16 10.93 -9.29 7.88
N HIS A 17 10.45 -9.76 6.75
CA HIS A 17 9.81 -8.90 5.76
C HIS A 17 8.30 -8.88 5.96
N TRP A 18 7.76 -7.69 6.16
CA TRP A 18 6.32 -7.49 6.21
C TRP A 18 5.72 -7.76 4.84
N GLY A 19 4.46 -8.13 4.84
CA GLY A 19 3.75 -8.37 3.60
C GLY A 19 2.49 -7.53 3.52
N ILE A 20 1.93 -7.49 2.33
CA ILE A 20 0.64 -6.83 2.10
C ILE A 20 -0.15 -7.68 1.11
N VAL A 21 -1.43 -7.84 1.41
CA VAL A 21 -2.34 -8.58 0.54
C VAL A 21 -3.47 -7.64 0.15
N THR A 22 -3.78 -7.59 -1.13
CA THR A 22 -4.86 -6.78 -1.64
C THR A 22 -5.94 -7.68 -2.22
N GLN A 23 -7.12 -7.10 -2.45
CA GLN A 23 -8.18 -7.81 -3.14
C GLN A 23 -7.70 -8.37 -4.46
N ARG A 24 -6.89 -7.57 -5.16
CA ARG A 24 -6.37 -7.98 -6.45
C ARG A 24 -5.50 -9.22 -6.33
N ASP A 25 -4.73 -9.32 -5.23
CA ASP A 25 -3.89 -10.50 -5.02
C ASP A 25 -4.72 -11.76 -4.93
N VAL A 26 -5.85 -11.68 -4.23
CA VAL A 26 -6.72 -12.84 -4.09
C VAL A 26 -7.24 -13.26 -5.46
N VAL A 27 -7.69 -12.28 -6.24
CA VAL A 27 -8.24 -12.59 -7.54
C VAL A 27 -7.20 -13.15 -8.49
N THR A 28 -6.02 -12.51 -8.56
CA THR A 28 -5.04 -12.90 -9.54
C THR A 28 -4.21 -14.11 -9.14
N LYS A 29 -3.92 -14.23 -7.84
CA LYS A 29 -3.01 -15.27 -7.40
C LYS A 29 -3.71 -16.53 -6.91
N VAL A 30 -4.98 -16.45 -6.64
CA VAL A 30 -5.73 -17.60 -6.17
C VAL A 30 -6.75 -18.02 -7.21
N LEU A 31 -7.73 -17.15 -7.46
CA LEU A 31 -8.81 -17.49 -8.35
C LEU A 31 -8.35 -17.61 -9.80
N GLY A 32 -7.36 -16.81 -10.18
CA GLY A 32 -6.85 -16.81 -11.53
C GLY A 32 -5.85 -17.88 -11.86
N THR A 33 -5.39 -18.64 -10.86
CA THR A 33 -4.33 -19.61 -11.07
C THR A 33 -4.75 -21.04 -10.75
N ASN A 34 -6.04 -21.26 -10.60
CA ASN A 34 -6.56 -22.60 -10.32
C ASN A 34 -6.02 -23.16 -9.01
N THR A 35 -5.64 -22.30 -8.10
CA THR A 35 -5.16 -22.71 -6.79
C THR A 35 -6.34 -22.84 -5.85
N SER A 36 -6.28 -23.83 -4.95
CA SER A 36 -7.38 -24.02 -4.01
C SER A 36 -7.45 -22.87 -3.03
N ILE A 37 -8.59 -22.19 -3.01
CA ILE A 37 -8.77 -21.06 -2.10
C ILE A 37 -8.81 -21.53 -0.65
N ASN A 38 -9.27 -22.74 -0.42
CA ASN A 38 -9.37 -23.27 0.95
C ASN A 38 -8.02 -23.66 1.54
N GLU A 39 -7.03 -23.86 0.68
CA GLU A 39 -5.72 -24.31 1.12
C GLU A 39 -4.65 -23.25 0.98
N THR A 40 -5.04 -22.05 0.57
CA THR A 40 -4.08 -20.98 0.36
C THR A 40 -4.13 -20.01 1.53
N THR A 41 -2.97 -19.68 2.08
CA THR A 41 -2.90 -18.73 3.18
C THR A 41 -2.56 -17.34 2.65
N VAL A 42 -2.91 -16.33 3.43
CA VAL A 42 -2.58 -14.96 3.03
C VAL A 42 -1.07 -14.77 2.96
N GLY A 43 -0.34 -15.46 3.83
CA GLY A 43 1.12 -15.35 3.79
C GLY A 43 1.72 -15.83 2.49
N GLN A 44 1.07 -16.81 1.84
CA GLN A 44 1.56 -17.34 0.59
C GLN A 44 1.39 -16.41 -0.58
N ILE A 45 0.38 -15.55 -0.52
CA ILE A 45 0.11 -14.64 -1.63
C ILE A 45 0.50 -13.20 -1.33
N ALA A 46 1.00 -12.94 -0.13
CA ALA A 46 1.38 -11.59 0.26
C ALA A 46 2.55 -11.08 -0.60
N ASN A 47 2.47 -9.82 -0.93
CA ASN A 47 3.57 -9.15 -1.61
C ASN A 47 4.54 -8.67 -0.55
N ARG A 48 5.76 -9.17 -0.57
CA ARG A 48 6.77 -8.79 0.41
C ARG A 48 7.78 -7.79 -0.12
N LYS A 49 7.61 -7.38 -1.36
CA LYS A 49 8.48 -6.40 -1.97
C LYS A 49 7.85 -5.03 -1.80
N LEU A 50 7.98 -4.49 -0.61
CA LEU A 50 7.33 -3.25 -0.24
C LEU A 50 8.30 -2.10 -0.25
N PHE A 51 7.81 -0.94 -0.70
CA PHE A 51 8.53 0.31 -0.56
C PHE A 51 7.86 1.08 0.57
N SER A 52 8.65 1.79 1.34
CA SER A 52 8.12 2.49 2.49
C SER A 52 8.56 3.94 2.50
N ILE A 53 7.87 4.71 3.34
CA ILE A 53 8.20 6.11 3.53
C ILE A 53 7.98 6.44 5.00
N ALA A 54 8.75 7.37 5.51
CA ALA A 54 8.64 7.73 6.92
C ALA A 54 7.34 8.45 7.22
N ALA A 55 6.80 8.21 8.39
CA ALA A 55 5.53 8.82 8.77
C ALA A 55 5.59 10.34 8.81
N ASP A 56 6.78 10.90 9.04
CA ASP A 56 6.93 12.35 9.09
C ASP A 56 7.40 12.95 7.78
N ALA A 57 7.36 12.18 6.69
CA ALA A 57 7.75 12.71 5.40
C ALA A 57 6.73 13.72 4.91
N PRO A 58 7.18 14.83 4.30
CA PRO A 58 6.22 15.80 3.75
C PRO A 58 5.49 15.21 2.55
N LEU A 59 4.28 15.70 2.33
CA LEU A 59 3.43 15.15 1.28
C LEU A 59 4.05 15.18 -0.11
N PRO A 60 4.78 16.22 -0.51
CA PRO A 60 5.41 16.18 -1.84
C PRO A 60 6.37 15.01 -2.00
N LEU A 61 7.02 14.62 -0.90
CA LEU A 61 7.95 13.50 -0.95
C LEU A 61 7.21 12.19 -1.16
N ILE A 62 6.01 12.08 -0.61
CA ILE A 62 5.18 10.91 -0.80
C ILE A 62 4.78 10.79 -2.27
N ALA A 63 4.36 11.90 -2.85
CA ALA A 63 3.98 11.92 -4.26
C ALA A 63 5.14 11.52 -5.16
N GLU A 64 6.32 12.02 -4.83
CA GLU A 64 7.50 11.70 -5.60
C GLU A 64 7.86 10.21 -5.49
N ALA A 65 7.72 9.65 -4.30
CA ALA A 65 8.03 8.25 -4.09
C ALA A 65 7.07 7.34 -4.85
N LEU A 66 5.79 7.68 -4.84
CA LEU A 66 4.81 6.89 -5.59
C LEU A 66 5.17 6.87 -7.07
N ARG A 67 5.59 8.00 -7.59
CA ARG A 67 5.96 8.10 -9.00
C ARG A 67 7.30 7.39 -9.26
N LYS A 68 8.26 7.62 -8.40
CA LYS A 68 9.61 7.07 -8.60
C LYS A 68 9.60 5.54 -8.60
N TYR A 69 8.87 4.96 -7.68
CA TYR A 69 8.80 3.51 -7.57
C TYR A 69 7.71 2.91 -8.44
N ASP A 70 6.91 3.77 -9.08
CA ASP A 70 5.83 3.33 -9.96
C ASP A 70 4.89 2.38 -9.22
N VAL A 71 4.50 2.79 -8.03
CA VAL A 71 3.57 2.02 -7.21
C VAL A 71 2.40 2.89 -6.84
N ARG A 72 1.32 2.25 -6.45
CA ARG A 72 0.11 2.96 -6.06
C ARG A 72 -0.01 3.12 -4.56
N ARG A 73 0.82 2.44 -3.82
CA ARG A 73 0.78 2.44 -2.35
C ARG A 73 2.17 2.42 -1.80
N LEU A 74 2.29 3.02 -0.63
CA LEU A 74 3.53 2.98 0.13
C LEU A 74 3.19 2.58 1.54
N VAL A 75 4.07 1.80 2.15
CA VAL A 75 3.95 1.50 3.57
C VAL A 75 4.49 2.70 4.33
N VAL A 76 3.74 3.16 5.31
CA VAL A 76 4.18 4.26 6.16
C VAL A 76 4.80 3.67 7.41
N GLU A 77 6.02 4.09 7.72
CA GLU A 77 6.77 3.56 8.85
C GLU A 77 7.06 4.64 9.87
N ALA A 78 7.01 4.24 11.12
CA ALA A 78 7.47 5.06 12.22
C ALA A 78 8.45 4.23 13.03
N LYS A 79 9.69 4.69 13.12
CA LYS A 79 10.72 4.00 13.88
C LYS A 79 10.90 2.57 13.41
N GLY A 80 10.86 2.37 12.11
CA GLY A 80 11.10 1.07 11.54
C GLY A 80 9.92 0.11 11.59
N THR A 81 8.80 0.56 12.09
CA THR A 81 7.60 -0.28 12.20
C THR A 81 6.50 0.26 11.31
N PRO A 82 5.88 -0.59 10.49
CA PRO A 82 4.76 -0.13 9.66
C PRO A 82 3.60 0.33 10.54
N VAL A 83 3.11 1.52 10.26
CA VAL A 83 1.97 2.06 10.99
C VAL A 83 0.79 2.33 10.10
N GLY A 84 0.94 2.20 8.79
CA GLY A 84 -0.17 2.43 7.89
C GLY A 84 0.24 2.30 6.46
N ILE A 85 -0.70 2.61 5.58
CA ILE A 85 -0.50 2.56 4.15
C ILE A 85 -1.10 3.83 3.57
N VAL A 86 -0.37 4.45 2.65
CA VAL A 86 -0.90 5.61 1.93
C VAL A 86 -0.96 5.24 0.45
N SER A 87 -2.02 5.65 -0.21
CA SER A 87 -2.20 5.35 -1.62
C SER A 87 -2.22 6.63 -2.43
N GLN A 88 -2.02 6.46 -3.73
CA GLN A 88 -2.12 7.57 -4.67
C GLN A 88 -3.50 8.23 -4.57
N THR A 89 -4.53 7.42 -4.44
CA THR A 89 -5.89 7.92 -4.33
C THR A 89 -6.07 8.75 -3.07
N ASP A 90 -5.51 8.28 -1.95
CA ASP A 90 -5.61 9.02 -0.70
C ASP A 90 -4.96 10.40 -0.84
N LEU A 91 -3.80 10.44 -1.46
CA LEU A 91 -3.07 11.69 -1.61
C LEU A 91 -3.85 12.68 -2.48
N ILE A 92 -4.41 12.17 -3.57
CA ILE A 92 -5.19 13.02 -4.47
C ILE A 92 -6.40 13.60 -3.75
N GLN A 93 -7.08 12.79 -2.95
CA GLN A 93 -8.23 13.26 -2.20
C GLN A 93 -7.87 14.38 -1.24
N VAL A 94 -6.74 14.23 -0.56
CA VAL A 94 -6.30 15.25 0.38
C VAL A 94 -6.03 16.56 -0.34
N VAL A 95 -5.34 16.47 -1.47
CA VAL A 95 -5.01 17.67 -2.24
C VAL A 95 -6.28 18.38 -2.71
N GLU A 96 -7.23 17.60 -3.23
CA GLU A 96 -8.47 18.19 -3.75
C GLU A 96 -9.30 18.80 -2.62
N GLU A 97 -9.35 18.11 -1.50
CA GLU A 97 -10.19 18.53 -0.40
C GLU A 97 -9.67 19.81 0.24
N PHE A 98 -8.38 19.92 0.37
CA PHE A 98 -7.79 21.07 1.06
C PHE A 98 -7.21 22.12 0.16
N ASP A 99 -7.21 21.84 -1.14
CA ASP A 99 -6.80 22.86 -2.10
C ASP A 99 -5.42 23.41 -1.76
N TRP A 100 -4.46 22.54 -1.66
CA TRP A 100 -3.15 22.89 -1.14
C TRP A 100 -2.27 23.67 -2.09
N GLY A 101 -2.71 23.91 -3.30
CA GLY A 101 -2.00 24.79 -4.17
C GLY A 101 -0.70 24.26 -4.74
N TRP A 102 -0.54 23.01 -4.85
CA TRP A 102 0.68 22.44 -5.39
C TRP A 102 0.78 22.66 -6.88
N GLY A 103 0.72 23.89 -7.26
CA GLY A 103 0.65 24.18 -8.67
C GLY A 103 -0.74 24.08 -9.21
N LEU A 104 -1.71 23.85 -8.37
CA LEU A 104 -3.09 23.77 -8.82
C LEU A 104 -3.66 25.13 -9.09
N HIS A 105 -3.12 26.12 -8.42
CA HIS A 105 -3.57 27.48 -8.59
C HIS A 105 -2.60 28.32 -9.37
N GLU A 106 -1.52 27.77 -9.72
CA GLU A 106 -0.48 28.55 -10.37
C GLU A 106 -0.80 28.80 -11.84
#